data_c25480d6b91892a91f7d83ab1f0b4d95
#
_entry.id   c25480d6b91892a91f7d83ab1f0b4d95
#
_cell.length_a   1.000
_cell.length_b   1.000
_cell.length_c   1.000
_cell.angle_alpha   90.00
_cell.angle_beta   90.00
_cell.angle_gamma   90.00
#
_symmetry.space_group_name_H-M   'P 1'
#
loop_
_entity.id
_entity.type
_entity.pdbx_description
1 polymer ?
#
loop_
_entity_poly.entity_id
_entity_poly.type
_entity_poly.pdbx_seq_one_letter_code
_entity_poly.pdbx_strand_id
1 'polypeptide(L)'
;MIIKNSDNLLQQEEPVLMSYMIMPRYGSNLENYFEKQGCQMTNDSILQFGVAMLRMLEGIHAAGFTYNDIKLDNVLVGFQNKLQPTAKNCFEECSLHLVDFGFASRFIDKKNRQHIEPQEIQTFRGNMIFASLN
;
A
#
# COMPACT_ATOMS: atom_id res chain seq x y z
N MET A 1 -13.20 -8.57 -52.92
CA MET A 1 -11.93 -8.54 -53.66
C MET A 1 -10.93 -7.80 -52.77
N ILE A 2 -10.14 -8.55 -52.00
CA ILE A 2 -9.17 -7.99 -51.03
C ILE A 2 -7.82 -7.99 -51.72
N ILE A 3 -7.27 -6.81 -51.96
CA ILE A 3 -5.95 -6.62 -52.53
C ILE A 3 -4.96 -6.83 -51.39
N LYS A 4 -4.21 -7.93 -51.38
CA LYS A 4 -3.03 -8.12 -50.55
C LYS A 4 -1.88 -7.35 -51.16
N ASN A 5 -1.52 -6.22 -50.61
CA ASN A 5 -0.19 -5.63 -50.80
C ASN A 5 0.78 -6.33 -49.89
N SER A 6 1.62 -7.15 -50.48
CA SER A 6 2.88 -7.62 -49.93
C SER A 6 3.84 -6.44 -49.96
N ASP A 7 4.37 -6.09 -48.83
CA ASP A 7 5.55 -5.28 -48.50
C ASP A 7 5.25 -4.20 -47.46
N ASN A 8 4.89 -4.67 -46.26
CA ASN A 8 5.20 -3.97 -45.03
C ASN A 8 5.18 -5.00 -43.92
N LEU A 9 6.36 -5.44 -43.50
CA LEU A 9 6.63 -6.00 -42.17
C LEU A 9 6.42 -4.88 -41.15
N LEU A 10 5.17 -4.44 -41.00
CA LEU A 10 4.74 -3.71 -39.83
C LEU A 10 4.80 -4.73 -38.69
N GLN A 11 5.79 -4.55 -37.83
CA GLN A 11 5.76 -5.14 -36.50
C GLN A 11 4.37 -4.88 -35.96
N GLN A 12 3.55 -5.90 -35.86
CA GLN A 12 2.32 -5.83 -35.09
C GLN A 12 2.77 -5.65 -33.63
N GLU A 13 2.78 -4.39 -33.21
CA GLU A 13 2.89 -4.09 -31.77
C GLU A 13 1.71 -4.79 -31.11
N GLU A 14 1.98 -5.79 -30.30
CA GLU A 14 0.96 -6.43 -29.50
C GLU A 14 0.25 -5.33 -28.67
N PRO A 15 -1.09 -5.37 -28.56
CA PRO A 15 -1.79 -4.36 -27.79
C PRO A 15 -1.27 -4.36 -26.35
N VAL A 16 -0.67 -3.25 -25.93
CA VAL A 16 -0.22 -3.08 -24.57
C VAL A 16 -1.46 -3.05 -23.67
N LEU A 17 -1.71 -4.14 -22.96
CA LEU A 17 -2.74 -4.21 -21.93
C LEU A 17 -2.34 -3.31 -20.76
N MET A 18 -2.93 -2.13 -20.71
CA MET A 18 -2.74 -1.19 -19.61
C MET A 18 -3.79 -1.48 -18.52
N SER A 19 -3.31 -1.76 -17.31
CA SER A 19 -4.17 -1.82 -16.13
C SER A 19 -4.15 -0.49 -15.39
N TYR A 20 -5.29 -0.03 -14.93
CA TYR A 20 -5.39 1.19 -14.12
C TYR A 20 -6.28 0.96 -12.90
N MET A 21 -6.02 1.73 -11.85
CA MET A 21 -6.81 1.75 -10.62
C MET A 21 -7.22 3.19 -10.31
N ILE A 22 -8.50 3.39 -10.05
CA ILE A 22 -9.04 4.70 -9.65
C ILE A 22 -9.26 4.66 -8.15
N MET A 23 -8.72 5.65 -7.44
CA MET A 23 -8.82 5.77 -6.00
C MET A 23 -9.01 7.23 -5.59
N PRO A 24 -9.55 7.52 -4.39
CA PRO A 24 -9.61 8.88 -3.88
C PRO A 24 -8.21 9.51 -3.81
N ARG A 25 -8.15 10.83 -3.99
CA ARG A 25 -6.90 11.55 -3.81
C ARG A 25 -6.71 11.87 -2.34
N TYR A 26 -5.76 11.20 -1.72
CA TYR A 26 -5.35 11.40 -0.33
C TYR A 26 -4.38 12.58 -0.19
N GLY A 27 -4.06 12.94 1.04
CA GLY A 27 -3.06 13.95 1.37
C GLY A 27 -1.61 13.45 1.21
N SER A 28 -0.68 14.09 1.89
CA SER A 28 0.73 13.69 1.87
C SER A 28 0.93 12.31 2.51
N ASN A 29 2.00 11.61 2.12
CA ASN A 29 2.45 10.47 2.88
C ASN A 29 3.03 10.88 4.24
N LEU A 30 3.11 9.95 5.15
CA LEU A 30 3.52 10.21 6.53
C LEU A 30 5.00 10.58 6.63
N GLU A 31 5.86 10.10 5.73
CA GLU A 31 7.28 10.47 5.68
C GLU A 31 7.43 11.96 5.39
N ASN A 32 6.83 12.45 4.31
CA ASN A 32 6.82 13.87 3.97
C ASN A 32 6.18 14.73 5.07
N TYR A 33 5.15 14.20 5.76
CA TYR A 33 4.54 14.87 6.88
C TYR A 33 5.52 14.99 8.05
N PHE A 34 6.20 13.90 8.40
CA PHE A 34 7.19 13.83 9.48
C PHE A 34 8.38 14.78 9.22
N GLU A 35 8.91 14.80 8.01
CA GLU A 35 9.98 15.70 7.61
C GLU A 35 9.58 17.17 7.76
N LYS A 36 8.37 17.56 7.33
CA LYS A 36 7.84 18.92 7.47
C LYS A 36 7.68 19.36 8.93
N GLN A 37 7.52 18.43 9.85
CA GLN A 37 7.48 18.68 11.30
C GLN A 37 8.87 18.69 11.95
N GLY A 38 9.95 18.70 11.17
CA GLY A 38 11.33 18.67 11.66
C GLY A 38 11.70 17.33 12.31
N CYS A 39 11.11 16.24 11.82
CA CYS A 39 11.30 14.87 12.32
C CYS A 39 10.96 14.72 13.82
N GLN A 40 9.99 15.49 14.31
CA GLN A 40 9.53 15.44 15.69
C GLN A 40 8.06 15.09 15.76
N MET A 41 7.73 14.15 16.63
CA MET A 41 6.37 13.77 16.98
C MET A 41 6.24 13.63 18.49
N THR A 42 5.08 13.99 19.02
CA THR A 42 4.79 13.74 20.44
C THR A 42 4.57 12.25 20.71
N ASN A 43 4.81 11.79 21.92
CA ASN A 43 4.53 10.40 22.29
C ASN A 43 3.07 10.02 22.04
N ASP A 44 2.13 10.92 22.29
CA ASP A 44 0.71 10.68 22.04
C ASP A 44 0.44 10.47 20.56
N SER A 45 1.04 11.27 19.68
CA SER A 45 0.93 11.10 18.22
C SER A 45 1.49 9.76 17.76
N ILE A 46 2.62 9.34 18.33
CA ILE A 46 3.23 8.03 18.00
C ILE A 46 2.30 6.89 18.44
N LEU A 47 1.72 6.97 19.63
CA LEU A 47 0.79 5.96 20.13
C LEU A 47 -0.50 5.91 19.30
N GLN A 48 -1.07 7.06 18.96
CA GLN A 48 -2.26 7.15 18.10
C GLN A 48 -1.99 6.54 16.71
N PHE A 49 -0.84 6.86 16.13
CA PHE A 49 -0.40 6.25 14.87
C PHE A 49 -0.29 4.73 15.00
N GLY A 50 0.37 4.24 16.04
CA GLY A 50 0.52 2.80 16.29
C GLY A 50 -0.84 2.08 16.39
N VAL A 51 -1.78 2.64 17.15
CA VAL A 51 -3.14 2.09 17.26
C VAL A 51 -3.86 2.10 15.92
N ALA A 52 -3.76 3.18 15.15
CA ALA A 52 -4.40 3.28 13.84
C ALA A 52 -3.82 2.24 12.87
N MET A 53 -2.49 2.06 12.85
CA MET A 53 -1.82 1.05 12.03
C MET A 53 -2.27 -0.37 12.40
N LEU A 54 -2.32 -0.71 13.67
CA LEU A 54 -2.79 -2.02 14.13
C LEU A 54 -4.22 -2.31 13.68
N ARG A 55 -5.13 -1.33 13.77
CA ARG A 55 -6.51 -1.48 13.28
C ARG A 55 -6.59 -1.70 11.77
N MET A 56 -5.77 -0.98 10.99
CA MET A 56 -5.72 -1.18 9.53
C MET A 56 -5.20 -2.58 9.19
N LEU A 57 -4.14 -3.04 9.85
CA LEU A 57 -3.58 -4.38 9.66
C LEU A 57 -4.55 -5.47 10.10
N GLU A 58 -5.26 -5.28 11.22
CA GLU A 58 -6.33 -6.20 11.66
C GLU A 58 -7.38 -6.39 10.57
N GLY A 59 -7.84 -5.28 9.93
CA GLY A 59 -8.78 -5.36 8.82
C GLY A 59 -8.24 -6.12 7.62
N ILE A 60 -6.96 -5.93 7.27
CA ILE A 60 -6.28 -6.63 6.17
C ILE A 60 -6.16 -8.13 6.50
N HIS A 61 -5.74 -8.46 7.72
CA HIS A 61 -5.62 -9.84 8.19
C HIS A 61 -6.99 -10.53 8.25
N ALA A 62 -8.03 -9.85 8.71
CA ALA A 62 -9.40 -10.38 8.69
C ALA A 62 -9.89 -10.69 7.27
N ALA A 63 -9.41 -9.96 6.26
CA ALA A 63 -9.65 -10.25 4.86
C ALA A 63 -8.80 -11.41 4.30
N GLY A 64 -7.89 -11.99 5.10
CA GLY A 64 -7.04 -13.13 4.76
C GLY A 64 -5.75 -12.76 4.01
N PHE A 65 -5.27 -11.53 4.19
CA PHE A 65 -4.03 -11.05 3.55
C PHE A 65 -3.02 -10.54 4.57
N THR A 66 -1.74 -10.67 4.24
CA THR A 66 -0.64 -9.94 4.85
C THR A 66 -0.24 -8.77 3.95
N TYR A 67 0.15 -7.64 4.52
CA TYR A 67 0.45 -6.43 3.75
C TYR A 67 1.86 -6.44 3.15
N ASN A 68 2.86 -6.81 3.94
CA ASN A 68 4.28 -7.04 3.59
C ASN A 68 5.12 -5.81 3.18
N ASP A 69 4.56 -4.60 3.09
CA ASP A 69 5.31 -3.40 2.70
C ASP A 69 5.05 -2.21 3.62
N ILE A 70 5.15 -2.44 4.94
CA ILE A 70 4.97 -1.39 5.94
C ILE A 70 6.13 -0.40 5.84
N LYS A 71 5.81 0.85 5.51
CA LYS A 71 6.73 1.99 5.50
C LYS A 71 5.94 3.30 5.54
N LEU A 72 6.58 4.39 5.94
CA LEU A 72 5.93 5.70 6.09
C LEU A 72 5.41 6.25 4.76
N ASP A 73 6.08 5.94 3.65
CA ASP A 73 5.64 6.33 2.30
C ASP A 73 4.28 5.78 1.92
N ASN A 74 3.95 4.58 2.40
CA ASN A 74 2.71 3.88 2.08
C ASN A 74 1.55 4.27 3.01
N VAL A 75 1.76 5.17 3.95
CA VAL A 75 0.71 5.69 4.83
C VAL A 75 0.38 7.11 4.44
N LEU A 76 -0.81 7.35 3.88
CA LEU A 76 -1.29 8.66 3.46
C LEU A 76 -2.15 9.28 4.56
N VAL A 77 -2.04 10.60 4.72
CA VAL A 77 -2.70 11.35 5.78
C VAL A 77 -3.84 12.18 5.22
N GLY A 78 -5.07 11.90 5.63
CA GLY A 78 -6.26 12.66 5.26
C GLY A 78 -6.57 12.65 3.77
N PHE A 79 -7.47 13.56 3.37
CA PHE A 79 -7.80 13.82 1.96
C PHE A 79 -7.22 15.16 1.54
N GLN A 80 -6.90 15.28 0.25
CA GLN A 80 -6.26 16.46 -0.33
C GLN A 80 -7.14 17.68 -0.12
N ASN A 81 -7.62 18.35 0.48
CA ASN A 81 -8.45 19.53 0.71
C ASN A 81 -9.20 19.52 2.06
N LYS A 82 -8.86 18.58 2.94
CA LYS A 82 -9.35 18.60 4.31
C LYS A 82 -8.22 18.95 5.27
N LEU A 83 -8.57 19.32 6.49
CA LEU A 83 -7.63 19.70 7.54
C LEU A 83 -6.43 18.75 7.57
N GLN A 84 -5.25 19.33 7.38
CA GLN A 84 -4.00 18.60 7.56
C GLN A 84 -3.72 18.49 9.06
N PRO A 85 -3.15 17.38 9.53
CA PRO A 85 -2.81 17.25 10.93
C PRO A 85 -1.86 18.37 11.36
N THR A 86 -2.11 18.93 12.53
CA THR A 86 -1.18 19.85 13.18
C THR A 86 -0.33 19.10 14.19
N ALA A 87 0.82 19.65 14.59
CA ALA A 87 1.70 19.01 15.57
C ALA A 87 1.03 18.69 16.93
N LYS A 88 -0.10 19.31 17.22
CA LYS A 88 -0.84 19.09 18.47
C LYS A 88 -1.94 18.03 18.36
N ASN A 89 -2.51 17.82 17.16
CA ASN A 89 -3.71 16.95 16.97
C ASN A 89 -3.51 16.00 15.77
N CYS A 90 -2.30 15.43 15.63
CA CYS A 90 -1.88 14.80 14.39
C CYS A 90 -2.85 13.77 13.81
N PHE A 91 -3.47 12.94 14.63
CA PHE A 91 -4.22 11.79 14.12
C PHE A 91 -5.63 11.64 14.70
N GLU A 92 -6.04 12.50 15.66
CA GLU A 92 -7.39 12.46 16.22
C GLU A 92 -8.43 12.88 15.17
N GLU A 93 -8.11 13.83 14.30
CA GLU A 93 -9.01 14.40 13.30
C GLU A 93 -8.71 13.93 11.86
N CYS A 94 -7.63 13.23 11.64
CA CYS A 94 -7.18 12.81 10.33
C CYS A 94 -7.26 11.31 10.14
N SER A 95 -7.92 10.89 9.07
CA SER A 95 -7.90 9.49 8.64
C SER A 95 -6.51 9.13 8.11
N LEU A 96 -5.97 7.99 8.51
CA LEU A 96 -4.81 7.37 7.89
C LEU A 96 -5.27 6.35 6.85
N HIS A 97 -4.57 6.29 5.75
CA HIS A 97 -4.87 5.38 4.65
C HIS A 97 -3.62 4.61 4.25
N LEU A 98 -3.69 3.28 4.33
CA LEU A 98 -2.63 2.43 3.83
C LEU A 98 -2.87 2.18 2.34
N VAL A 99 -1.84 2.39 1.52
CA VAL A 99 -1.88 2.25 0.07
C VAL A 99 -0.80 1.31 -0.42
N ASP A 100 -0.78 1.01 -1.72
CA ASP A 100 0.19 0.12 -2.35
C ASP A 100 0.17 -1.31 -1.79
N PHE A 101 -0.79 -2.08 -2.26
CA PHE A 101 -0.94 -3.50 -1.93
C PHE A 101 -0.16 -4.43 -2.88
N GLY A 102 0.83 -3.90 -3.62
CA GLY A 102 1.58 -4.65 -4.62
C GLY A 102 2.33 -5.87 -4.07
N PHE A 103 2.72 -5.83 -2.80
CA PHE A 103 3.37 -6.95 -2.10
C PHE A 103 2.44 -7.74 -1.18
N ALA A 104 1.16 -7.34 -1.09
CA ALA A 104 0.22 -8.05 -0.26
C ALA A 104 0.05 -9.51 -0.73
N SER A 105 0.06 -10.42 0.20
CA SER A 105 -0.08 -11.85 -0.09
C SER A 105 -1.20 -12.48 0.72
N ARG A 106 -1.84 -13.47 0.12
CA ARG A 106 -2.91 -14.21 0.79
C ARG A 106 -2.30 -15.27 1.71
N PHE A 107 -2.75 -15.32 2.95
CA PHE A 107 -2.38 -16.38 3.90
C PHE A 107 -3.54 -17.31 4.29
N ILE A 108 -4.77 -16.98 3.87
CA ILE A 108 -5.96 -17.84 4.05
C ILE A 108 -6.39 -18.36 2.69
N ASP A 109 -6.49 -19.68 2.56
CA ASP A 109 -7.03 -20.34 1.37
C ASP A 109 -8.51 -19.98 1.17
N LYS A 110 -8.90 -19.68 -0.08
CA LYS A 110 -10.28 -19.27 -0.41
C LYS A 110 -11.30 -20.40 -0.24
N LYS A 111 -10.89 -21.64 -0.47
CA LYS A 111 -11.80 -22.78 -0.56
C LYS A 111 -12.11 -23.35 0.82
N ASN A 112 -11.07 -23.62 1.60
CA ASN A 112 -11.20 -24.26 2.91
C ASN A 112 -11.14 -23.30 4.10
N ARG A 113 -10.81 -22.01 3.86
CA ARG A 113 -10.69 -20.96 4.90
C ARG A 113 -9.63 -21.28 5.96
N GLN A 114 -8.67 -22.11 5.64
CA GLN A 114 -7.53 -22.44 6.50
C GLN A 114 -6.30 -21.65 6.13
N HIS A 115 -5.33 -21.59 7.03
CA HIS A 115 -4.03 -21.02 6.74
C HIS A 115 -3.35 -21.80 5.62
N ILE A 116 -2.77 -21.08 4.68
CA ILE A 116 -1.91 -21.65 3.64
C ILE A 116 -0.64 -22.13 4.34
N GLU A 117 -0.24 -23.36 4.07
CA GLU A 117 0.99 -23.93 4.63
C GLU A 117 2.21 -23.07 4.28
N PRO A 118 3.16 -22.89 5.21
CA PRO A 118 4.39 -22.19 4.96
C PRO A 118 5.12 -22.77 3.73
N GLN A 119 5.54 -21.89 2.83
CA GLN A 119 6.28 -22.28 1.63
C GLN A 119 7.68 -21.65 1.68
N GLU A 120 8.68 -22.35 1.20
CA GLU A 120 9.99 -21.75 0.98
C GLU A 120 9.89 -20.60 -0.03
N ILE A 121 10.31 -19.42 0.38
CA ILE A 121 10.31 -18.23 -0.45
C ILE A 121 11.69 -18.09 -1.07
N GLN A 122 11.79 -18.29 -2.39
CA GLN A 122 13.06 -18.12 -3.12
C GLN A 122 13.48 -16.65 -3.26
N THR A 123 12.54 -15.72 -3.16
CA THR A 123 12.79 -14.28 -3.33
C THR A 123 12.02 -13.50 -2.28
N PHE A 124 12.74 -12.70 -1.49
CA PHE A 124 12.12 -11.79 -0.53
C PHE A 124 11.25 -10.76 -1.27
N ARG A 125 10.06 -10.49 -0.73
CA ARG A 125 9.12 -9.48 -1.23
C ARG A 125 8.69 -8.58 -0.09
N GLY A 126 8.87 -7.26 -0.25
CA GLY A 126 8.49 -6.26 0.74
C GLY A 126 9.65 -5.39 1.19
N ASN A 127 9.50 -4.71 2.32
CA ASN A 127 10.52 -3.82 2.86
C ASN A 127 11.45 -4.58 3.81
N MET A 128 12.72 -4.74 3.43
CA MET A 128 13.72 -5.46 4.24
C MET A 128 14.01 -4.79 5.60
N ILE A 129 13.88 -3.47 5.67
CA ILE A 129 14.22 -2.72 6.91
C ILE A 129 13.22 -3.02 8.03
N PHE A 130 11.96 -3.21 7.66
CA PHE A 130 10.86 -3.46 8.62
C PHE A 130 10.38 -4.91 8.61
N ALA A 131 11.09 -5.80 7.92
CA ALA A 131 10.75 -7.22 7.92
C ALA A 131 11.05 -7.88 9.26
N SER A 132 10.25 -8.90 9.61
CA SER A 132 10.57 -9.80 10.71
C SER A 132 11.85 -10.60 10.38
N LEU A 133 12.58 -10.98 11.43
CA LEU A 133 13.76 -11.86 11.30
C LEU A 133 13.39 -13.34 11.11
N ASN A 134 12.11 -13.69 11.19
CA ASN A 134 11.61 -15.05 11.05
C ASN A 134 10.97 -15.26 9.68
#